data_972fbbf616ab7267da28bcda99c784d9
#
_entry.id   972fbbf616ab7267da28bcda99c784d9
#
_cell.length_a   1.000
_cell.length_b   1.000
_cell.length_c   1.000
_cell.angle_alpha   90.00
_cell.angle_beta   90.00
_cell.angle_gamma   90.00
#
_symmetry.space_group_name_H-M   'P 1'
#
loop_
_entity.id
_entity.type
_entity.pdbx_description
1 polymer ?
#
loop_
_entity_poly.entity_id
_entity_poly.type
_entity_poly.pdbx_seq_one_letter_code
_entity_poly.pdbx_strand_id
1 'polypeptide(L)'
;MILSSPISIAEDETNDWYVEGGNSVLMEHYTATWCDVCAKIDPWISNFVDDRGSRLIRIALHDPVNDPLGDSITSERLSNFPDGQDLAPSFWFDSDNQIKGLVAPVDLDRALLNSESNRDSDTSISILVSKDEINNSLKLVVDFFSEDNISDSQASIFLLEDTSIDKSLATNGITWHEDVTKGYVNIDILENHSNGKILTDSNFNSGFSNISIIFE
;
A
#
# COMPACT_ATOMS: atom_id res chain seq x y z
N MET A 1 22.25 11.44 -16.62
CA MET A 1 21.49 12.65 -16.24
C MET A 1 20.03 12.22 -16.34
N ILE A 2 19.47 11.72 -15.24
CA ILE A 2 18.10 11.19 -15.19
C ILE A 2 17.23 12.39 -14.86
N LEU A 3 16.40 12.80 -15.82
CA LEU A 3 15.37 13.81 -15.63
C LEU A 3 14.20 13.14 -14.91
N SER A 4 14.07 13.40 -13.62
CA SER A 4 12.84 13.13 -12.89
C SER A 4 11.78 14.11 -13.41
N SER A 5 10.84 13.62 -14.19
CA SER A 5 9.66 14.40 -14.53
C SER A 5 8.80 14.56 -13.27
N PRO A 6 8.34 15.77 -12.95
CA PRO A 6 7.40 15.95 -11.86
C PRO A 6 6.10 15.22 -12.21
N ILE A 7 5.53 14.51 -11.25
CA ILE A 7 4.19 13.95 -11.33
C ILE A 7 3.24 15.13 -11.60
N SER A 8 2.70 15.18 -12.80
CA SER A 8 1.68 16.15 -13.17
C SER A 8 0.34 15.55 -12.80
N ILE A 9 -0.21 15.94 -11.66
CA ILE A 9 -1.63 15.70 -11.37
C ILE A 9 -2.38 16.70 -12.23
N ALA A 10 -2.97 16.23 -13.32
CA ALA A 10 -3.91 17.02 -14.10
C ALA A 10 -5.26 16.94 -13.38
N GLU A 11 -5.63 17.98 -12.65
CA GLU A 11 -7.02 18.18 -12.24
C GLU A 11 -7.79 18.65 -13.46
N ASP A 12 -8.54 17.75 -14.12
CA ASP A 12 -9.58 18.12 -15.05
C ASP A 12 -10.92 18.19 -14.29
N GLU A 13 -11.83 19.05 -14.73
CA GLU A 13 -13.16 19.24 -14.11
C GLU A 13 -14.06 17.97 -14.13
N THR A 14 -13.52 16.83 -14.57
CA THR A 14 -14.18 15.52 -14.67
C THR A 14 -14.16 14.69 -13.39
N ASN A 15 -13.51 15.11 -12.29
CA ASN A 15 -13.24 14.29 -11.10
C ASN A 15 -12.46 12.99 -11.38
N ASP A 16 -11.60 13.02 -12.38
CA ASP A 16 -10.72 11.91 -12.75
C ASP A 16 -9.28 12.19 -12.30
N TRP A 17 -8.62 11.18 -11.77
CA TRP A 17 -7.19 11.23 -11.41
C TRP A 17 -6.43 10.21 -12.25
N TYR A 18 -5.35 10.63 -12.85
CA TYR A 18 -4.48 9.78 -13.66
C TYR A 18 -3.06 9.80 -13.09
N VAL A 19 -2.50 8.62 -12.92
CA VAL A 19 -1.09 8.43 -12.51
C VAL A 19 -0.46 7.42 -13.44
N GLU A 20 0.69 7.80 -13.99
CA GLU A 20 1.58 6.89 -14.71
C GLU A 20 2.79 6.66 -13.84
N GLY A 21 3.01 5.41 -13.45
CA GLY A 21 4.02 5.04 -12.48
C GLY A 21 5.19 4.29 -13.08
N GLY A 22 6.32 4.41 -12.40
CA GLY A 22 7.53 3.65 -12.64
C GLY A 22 7.80 2.65 -11.52
N ASN A 23 9.05 2.22 -11.40
CA ASN A 23 9.49 1.15 -10.49
C ASN A 23 9.64 1.64 -9.02
N SER A 24 8.56 1.99 -8.34
CA SER A 24 8.60 2.24 -6.89
C SER A 24 8.76 0.94 -6.12
N VAL A 25 9.54 0.96 -5.03
CA VAL A 25 9.60 -0.16 -4.08
C VAL A 25 8.40 -0.12 -3.17
N LEU A 26 7.72 -1.24 -2.98
CA LEU A 26 6.66 -1.38 -1.99
C LEU A 26 7.27 -1.79 -0.65
N MET A 27 7.08 -0.97 0.39
CA MET A 27 7.41 -1.31 1.77
C MET A 27 6.14 -1.67 2.52
N GLU A 28 6.03 -2.91 2.93
CA GLU A 28 4.96 -3.40 3.79
C GLU A 28 5.44 -3.34 5.24
N HIS A 29 4.76 -2.54 6.04
CA HIS A 29 5.12 -2.27 7.43
C HIS A 29 4.08 -2.87 8.37
N TYR A 30 4.40 -4.01 9.00
CA TYR A 30 3.60 -4.58 10.08
C TYR A 30 3.85 -3.85 11.38
N THR A 31 2.81 -3.27 11.95
CA THR A 31 2.85 -2.45 13.17
C THR A 31 1.67 -2.72 14.09
N ALA A 32 1.65 -2.10 15.26
CA ALA A 32 0.52 -2.21 16.17
C ALA A 32 0.46 -1.06 17.19
N THR A 33 -0.74 -0.63 17.54
CA THR A 33 -1.03 0.42 18.52
C THR A 33 -0.69 0.04 19.98
N TRP A 34 -0.40 -1.22 20.21
CA TRP A 34 0.08 -1.75 21.51
C TRP A 34 1.60 -1.99 21.56
N CYS A 35 2.31 -1.81 20.46
CA CYS A 35 3.72 -2.18 20.32
C CYS A 35 4.64 -1.03 20.75
N ASP A 36 5.38 -1.21 21.85
CA ASP A 36 6.32 -0.21 22.39
C ASP A 36 7.53 0.05 21.46
N VAL A 37 7.92 -0.92 20.66
CA VAL A 37 9.01 -0.78 19.68
C VAL A 37 8.51 0.02 18.48
N CYS A 38 7.28 -0.23 18.03
CA CYS A 38 6.64 0.52 16.95
C CYS A 38 6.53 2.00 17.33
N ALA A 39 6.19 2.31 18.58
CA ALA A 39 6.15 3.69 19.08
C ALA A 39 7.44 4.49 18.91
N LYS A 40 8.58 3.83 18.73
CA LYS A 40 9.89 4.46 18.49
C LYS A 40 10.20 4.65 17.01
N ILE A 41 9.47 3.96 16.14
CA ILE A 41 9.70 3.92 14.69
C ILE A 41 8.63 4.70 13.96
N ASP A 42 7.35 4.46 14.24
CA ASP A 42 6.21 5.07 13.55
C ASP A 42 6.27 6.60 13.47
N PRO A 43 6.74 7.34 14.50
CA PRO A 43 6.81 8.80 14.41
C PRO A 43 7.77 9.36 13.36
N TRP A 44 8.75 8.60 12.90
CA TRP A 44 9.71 9.06 11.90
C TRP A 44 9.61 8.34 10.55
N ILE A 45 8.87 7.22 10.48
CA ILE A 45 8.81 6.41 9.25
C ILE A 45 8.12 7.14 8.10
N SER A 46 7.11 7.97 8.39
CA SER A 46 6.45 8.78 7.37
C SER A 46 7.41 9.76 6.72
N ASN A 47 8.20 10.50 7.52
CA ASN A 47 9.25 11.36 6.97
C ASN A 47 10.30 10.56 6.18
N PHE A 48 10.61 9.34 6.62
CA PHE A 48 11.52 8.46 5.89
C PHE A 48 10.97 8.11 4.50
N VAL A 49 9.69 7.83 4.38
CA VAL A 49 9.01 7.55 3.10
C VAL A 49 8.96 8.81 2.23
N ASP A 50 8.53 9.92 2.78
CA ASP A 50 8.41 11.21 2.09
C ASP A 50 9.74 11.66 1.48
N ASP A 51 10.85 11.50 2.22
CA ASP A 51 12.20 11.86 1.77
C ASP A 51 12.67 11.03 0.55
N ARG A 52 12.05 9.88 0.28
CA ARG A 52 12.36 9.02 -0.87
C ARG A 52 11.43 9.26 -2.05
N GLY A 53 10.35 9.99 -1.83
CA GLY A 53 9.40 10.36 -2.87
C GLY A 53 8.89 9.13 -3.65
N SER A 54 8.86 9.22 -4.97
CA SER A 54 8.35 8.14 -5.84
C SER A 54 9.18 6.84 -5.83
N ARG A 55 10.31 6.78 -5.11
CA ARG A 55 11.11 5.55 -5.02
C ARG A 55 10.51 4.52 -4.06
N LEU A 56 9.74 4.98 -3.07
CA LEU A 56 9.21 4.15 -1.99
C LEU A 56 7.73 4.43 -1.77
N ILE A 57 6.93 3.38 -1.73
CA ILE A 57 5.52 3.41 -1.32
C ILE A 57 5.40 2.57 -0.06
N ARG A 58 4.74 3.09 0.97
CA ARG A 58 4.45 2.34 2.19
C ARG A 58 3.00 1.92 2.24
N ILE A 59 2.76 0.71 2.78
CA ILE A 59 1.46 0.30 3.31
C ILE A 59 1.64 -0.14 4.76
N ALA A 60 0.78 0.34 5.66
CA ALA A 60 0.79 -0.05 7.07
C ALA A 60 -0.22 -1.18 7.31
N LEU A 61 0.28 -2.30 7.81
CA LEU A 61 -0.48 -3.50 8.14
C LEU A 61 -0.54 -3.62 9.67
N HIS A 62 -1.69 -3.27 10.27
CA HIS A 62 -1.89 -3.36 11.70
C HIS A 62 -2.21 -4.78 12.15
N ASP A 63 -1.83 -5.14 13.40
CA ASP A 63 -2.10 -6.47 13.97
C ASP A 63 -3.60 -6.81 13.87
N PRO A 64 -3.97 -7.87 13.11
CA PRO A 64 -5.37 -8.18 12.85
C PRO A 64 -6.17 -8.69 14.05
N VAL A 65 -5.48 -9.00 15.16
CA VAL A 65 -6.11 -9.66 16.32
C VAL A 65 -6.37 -8.69 17.47
N ASN A 66 -5.38 -7.87 17.80
CA ASN A 66 -5.40 -7.06 19.03
C ASN A 66 -5.31 -5.55 18.78
N ASP A 67 -5.35 -5.12 17.53
CA ASP A 67 -5.22 -3.73 17.14
C ASP A 67 -6.55 -3.18 16.60
N PRO A 68 -7.03 -2.01 17.07
CA PRO A 68 -8.27 -1.43 16.56
C PRO A 68 -8.21 -1.01 15.08
N LEU A 69 -7.01 -0.92 14.51
CA LEU A 69 -6.79 -0.61 13.09
C LEU A 69 -6.56 -1.87 12.24
N GLY A 70 -6.37 -3.03 12.90
CA GLY A 70 -6.20 -4.32 12.24
C GLY A 70 -7.53 -5.00 11.96
N ASP A 71 -7.58 -5.82 10.92
CA ASP A 71 -8.76 -6.53 10.47
C ASP A 71 -8.44 -7.79 9.65
N SER A 72 -9.48 -8.38 9.05
CA SER A 72 -9.34 -9.55 8.18
C SER A 72 -8.54 -9.25 6.90
N ILE A 73 -8.50 -8.01 6.44
CA ILE A 73 -7.78 -7.58 5.24
C ILE A 73 -6.29 -7.64 5.51
N THR A 74 -5.86 -7.09 6.65
CA THR A 74 -4.48 -7.19 7.10
C THR A 74 -4.06 -8.65 7.32
N SER A 75 -4.95 -9.47 7.90
CA SER A 75 -4.71 -10.90 8.07
C SER A 75 -4.52 -11.62 6.74
N GLU A 76 -5.35 -11.33 5.74
CA GLU A 76 -5.25 -11.87 4.40
C GLU A 76 -3.89 -11.53 3.77
N ARG A 77 -3.48 -10.25 3.82
CA ARG A 77 -2.20 -9.83 3.25
C ARG A 77 -1.01 -10.46 3.98
N LEU A 78 -1.02 -10.44 5.31
CA LEU A 78 0.06 -11.00 6.13
C LEU A 78 0.21 -12.52 5.96
N SER A 79 -0.85 -13.22 5.55
CA SER A 79 -0.79 -14.66 5.29
C SER A 79 0.15 -15.04 4.13
N ASN A 80 0.47 -14.07 3.28
CA ASN A 80 1.40 -14.27 2.16
C ASN A 80 2.87 -14.28 2.60
N PHE A 81 3.15 -13.85 3.85
CA PHE A 81 4.52 -13.81 4.37
C PHE A 81 4.77 -14.95 5.35
N PRO A 82 5.87 -15.70 5.18
CA PRO A 82 6.34 -16.60 6.23
C PRO A 82 6.53 -15.78 7.52
N ASP A 83 5.98 -16.24 8.64
CA ASP A 83 6.09 -15.56 9.92
C ASP A 83 5.57 -14.10 9.94
N GLY A 84 4.60 -13.77 9.07
CA GLY A 84 4.11 -12.40 8.86
C GLY A 84 3.55 -11.74 10.12
N GLN A 85 3.01 -12.50 11.07
CA GLN A 85 2.40 -12.00 12.30
C GLN A 85 3.24 -12.24 13.55
N ASP A 86 4.47 -12.74 13.43
CA ASP A 86 5.26 -13.18 14.58
C ASP A 86 5.81 -12.05 15.42
N LEU A 87 6.16 -10.93 14.80
CA LEU A 87 6.82 -9.83 15.49
C LEU A 87 6.50 -8.47 14.84
N ALA A 88 5.86 -7.58 15.62
CA ALA A 88 5.77 -6.17 15.30
C ALA A 88 6.94 -5.38 15.95
N PRO A 89 7.57 -4.43 15.25
CA PRO A 89 7.41 -4.15 13.84
C PRO A 89 8.17 -5.13 12.94
N SER A 90 7.66 -5.36 11.74
CA SER A 90 8.34 -6.06 10.66
C SER A 90 8.16 -5.28 9.36
N PHE A 91 9.15 -5.37 8.47
CA PHE A 91 9.17 -4.68 7.20
C PHE A 91 9.53 -5.65 6.09
N TRP A 92 8.83 -5.58 4.97
CA TRP A 92 9.19 -6.28 3.72
C TRP A 92 9.30 -5.25 2.62
N PHE A 93 10.30 -5.42 1.76
CA PHE A 93 10.51 -4.59 0.58
C PHE A 93 10.29 -5.44 -0.66
N ASP A 94 9.31 -5.06 -1.48
CA ASP A 94 8.82 -5.86 -2.62
C ASP A 94 8.45 -7.30 -2.22
N SER A 95 7.79 -7.46 -1.07
CA SER A 95 7.37 -8.75 -0.50
C SER A 95 8.53 -9.70 -0.12
N ASP A 96 9.76 -9.20 -0.10
CA ASP A 96 10.99 -9.91 0.26
C ASP A 96 11.83 -9.06 1.25
N ASN A 97 13.08 -9.42 1.47
CA ASN A 97 14.04 -8.63 2.27
C ASN A 97 13.48 -8.22 3.64
N GLN A 98 12.98 -9.19 4.40
CA GLN A 98 12.35 -8.93 5.70
C GLN A 98 13.36 -8.39 6.73
N ILE A 99 12.96 -7.32 7.43
CA ILE A 99 13.64 -6.78 8.61
C ILE A 99 12.66 -6.79 9.78
N LYS A 100 13.10 -7.22 10.96
CA LYS A 100 12.27 -7.35 12.17
C LYS A 100 12.80 -6.51 13.33
N GLY A 101 11.90 -6.01 14.15
CA GLY A 101 12.20 -5.34 15.42
C GLY A 101 12.67 -3.91 15.28
N LEU A 102 13.48 -3.45 16.23
CA LEU A 102 13.96 -2.07 16.25
C LEU A 102 14.96 -1.83 15.10
N VAL A 103 14.59 -0.94 14.21
CA VAL A 103 15.38 -0.57 13.02
C VAL A 103 15.82 0.89 13.08
N ALA A 104 16.90 1.20 12.37
CA ALA A 104 17.32 2.57 12.08
C ALA A 104 17.05 2.90 10.59
N PRO A 105 16.97 4.20 10.22
CA PRO A 105 16.77 4.58 8.82
C PRO A 105 17.77 3.93 7.84
N VAL A 106 19.03 3.75 8.25
CA VAL A 106 20.06 3.11 7.42
C VAL A 106 19.77 1.64 7.11
N ASP A 107 19.02 0.93 7.97
CA ASP A 107 18.66 -0.47 7.73
C ASP A 107 17.58 -0.54 6.65
N LEU A 108 16.60 0.38 6.70
CA LEU A 108 15.56 0.50 5.68
C LEU A 108 16.13 1.00 4.35
N ASP A 109 17.09 1.96 4.37
CA ASP A 109 17.79 2.40 3.15
C ASP A 109 18.52 1.25 2.46
N ARG A 110 19.17 0.39 3.25
CA ARG A 110 19.84 -0.78 2.69
C ARG A 110 18.88 -1.75 2.04
N ALA A 111 17.71 -2.00 2.66
CA ALA A 111 16.70 -2.86 2.09
C ALA A 111 16.08 -2.25 0.82
N LEU A 112 15.80 -0.95 0.83
CA LEU A 112 15.34 -0.22 -0.35
C LEU A 112 16.33 -0.36 -1.53
N LEU A 113 17.62 -0.10 -1.29
CA LEU A 113 18.64 -0.23 -2.32
C LEU A 113 18.80 -1.68 -2.82
N ASN A 114 18.64 -2.67 -1.95
CA ASN A 114 18.67 -4.06 -2.35
C ASN A 114 17.47 -4.40 -3.27
N SER A 115 16.26 -3.96 -2.93
CA SER A 115 15.09 -4.17 -3.77
C SER A 115 15.25 -3.48 -5.13
N GLU A 116 15.68 -2.21 -5.15
CA GLU A 116 15.93 -1.48 -6.39
C GLU A 116 16.97 -2.17 -7.29
N SER A 117 18.03 -2.75 -6.71
CA SER A 117 19.08 -3.42 -7.46
C SER A 117 18.71 -4.80 -7.99
N ASN A 118 17.71 -5.43 -7.40
CA ASN A 118 17.27 -6.78 -7.76
C ASN A 118 16.08 -6.77 -8.74
N ARG A 119 15.56 -5.59 -9.07
CA ARG A 119 14.49 -5.46 -10.04
C ARG A 119 15.00 -5.62 -11.46
N ASP A 120 14.34 -6.48 -12.20
CA ASP A 120 14.62 -6.76 -13.62
C ASP A 120 13.28 -6.75 -14.40
N SER A 121 12.43 -5.76 -14.14
CA SER A 121 11.13 -5.65 -14.80
C SER A 121 11.02 -4.34 -15.56
N ASP A 122 10.64 -4.48 -16.85
CA ASP A 122 10.31 -3.35 -17.73
C ASP A 122 8.81 -2.98 -17.65
N THR A 123 8.09 -3.57 -16.69
CA THR A 123 6.64 -3.31 -16.54
C THR A 123 6.41 -1.93 -15.97
N SER A 124 5.59 -1.15 -16.65
CA SER A 124 5.02 0.08 -16.14
C SER A 124 3.50 -0.06 -16.02
N ILE A 125 2.91 0.73 -15.12
CA ILE A 125 1.49 0.70 -14.81
C ILE A 125 0.96 2.12 -14.92
N SER A 126 -0.19 2.31 -15.56
CA SER A 126 -0.97 3.52 -15.41
C SER A 126 -2.30 3.22 -14.73
N ILE A 127 -2.75 4.14 -13.91
CA ILE A 127 -4.01 4.03 -13.18
C ILE A 127 -4.84 5.28 -13.45
N LEU A 128 -6.05 5.05 -13.97
CA LEU A 128 -7.07 6.10 -14.07
C LEU A 128 -8.14 5.81 -13.01
N VAL A 129 -8.39 6.76 -12.15
CA VAL A 129 -9.45 6.70 -11.15
C VAL A 129 -10.52 7.69 -11.51
N SER A 130 -11.74 7.20 -11.74
CA SER A 130 -12.90 8.01 -12.08
C SER A 130 -13.98 7.89 -11.01
N LYS A 131 -14.58 9.03 -10.65
CA LYS A 131 -15.69 9.09 -9.70
C LYS A 131 -17.02 9.19 -10.45
N ASP A 132 -17.91 8.24 -10.17
CA ASP A 132 -19.32 8.33 -10.58
C ASP A 132 -20.16 8.89 -9.42
N GLU A 133 -20.50 10.16 -9.48
CA GLU A 133 -21.27 10.85 -8.45
C GLU A 133 -22.72 10.37 -8.36
N ILE A 134 -23.30 9.91 -9.49
CA ILE A 134 -24.70 9.45 -9.53
C ILE A 134 -24.86 8.16 -8.75
N ASN A 135 -23.93 7.23 -8.94
CA ASN A 135 -23.95 5.92 -8.30
C ASN A 135 -23.08 5.89 -7.04
N ASN A 136 -22.42 7.00 -6.69
CA ASN A 136 -21.45 7.10 -5.60
C ASN A 136 -20.45 5.96 -5.64
N SER A 137 -19.80 5.77 -6.81
CA SER A 137 -18.86 4.69 -7.04
C SER A 137 -17.51 5.20 -7.56
N LEU A 138 -16.46 4.45 -7.30
CA LEU A 138 -15.13 4.62 -7.92
C LEU A 138 -14.96 3.55 -8.99
N LYS A 139 -14.41 3.97 -10.12
CA LYS A 139 -13.93 3.08 -11.19
C LYS A 139 -12.42 3.28 -11.31
N LEU A 140 -11.67 2.21 -11.21
CA LEU A 140 -10.24 2.16 -11.49
C LEU A 140 -10.04 1.45 -12.81
N VAL A 141 -9.32 2.09 -13.73
CA VAL A 141 -8.80 1.47 -14.96
C VAL A 141 -7.30 1.35 -14.80
N VAL A 142 -6.79 0.15 -14.95
CA VAL A 142 -5.37 -0.15 -14.76
C VAL A 142 -4.83 -0.72 -16.06
N ASP A 143 -3.91 0.02 -16.70
CA ASP A 143 -3.23 -0.41 -17.91
C ASP A 143 -1.82 -0.90 -17.56
N PHE A 144 -1.42 -1.99 -18.18
CA PHE A 144 -0.09 -2.57 -18.05
C PHE A 144 0.68 -2.43 -19.34
N PHE A 145 1.90 -1.94 -19.23
CA PHE A 145 2.85 -1.85 -20.33
C PHE A 145 4.08 -2.67 -19.97
N SER A 146 4.28 -3.79 -20.64
CA SER A 146 5.44 -4.66 -20.42
C SER A 146 5.89 -5.28 -21.73
N GLU A 147 7.22 -5.36 -21.95
CA GLU A 147 7.80 -6.17 -23.01
C GLU A 147 7.90 -7.65 -22.61
N ASP A 148 7.78 -7.93 -21.31
CA ASP A 148 7.81 -9.27 -20.75
C ASP A 148 6.44 -9.96 -20.82
N ASN A 149 6.46 -11.30 -20.73
CA ASN A 149 5.23 -12.06 -20.61
C ASN A 149 4.70 -11.96 -19.16
N ILE A 150 3.62 -11.20 -18.97
CA ILE A 150 2.96 -11.01 -17.68
C ILE A 150 1.87 -12.05 -17.39
N SER A 151 1.80 -13.14 -18.16
CA SER A 151 0.74 -14.15 -18.06
C SER A 151 0.61 -14.83 -16.69
N ASP A 152 1.68 -14.86 -15.92
CA ASP A 152 1.71 -15.46 -14.59
C ASP A 152 1.79 -14.39 -13.47
N SER A 153 1.54 -13.13 -13.82
CA SER A 153 1.62 -12.02 -12.88
C SER A 153 0.28 -11.76 -12.19
N GLN A 154 0.36 -11.24 -10.98
CA GLN A 154 -0.78 -10.81 -10.19
C GLN A 154 -0.67 -9.31 -9.89
N ALA A 155 -1.81 -8.63 -9.89
CA ALA A 155 -1.90 -7.25 -9.43
C ALA A 155 -2.52 -7.19 -8.04
N SER A 156 -1.89 -6.44 -7.15
CA SER A 156 -2.44 -6.13 -5.83
C SER A 156 -2.84 -4.66 -5.77
N ILE A 157 -4.06 -4.39 -5.32
CA ILE A 157 -4.57 -3.04 -5.12
C ILE A 157 -4.87 -2.86 -3.64
N PHE A 158 -4.37 -1.77 -3.06
CA PHE A 158 -4.59 -1.40 -1.68
C PHE A 158 -5.37 -0.09 -1.62
N LEU A 159 -6.33 -0.01 -0.70
CA LEU A 159 -6.93 1.25 -0.27
C LEU A 159 -6.31 1.62 1.07
N LEU A 160 -5.75 2.81 1.14
CA LEU A 160 -5.06 3.31 2.32
C LEU A 160 -5.84 4.49 2.92
N GLU A 161 -5.74 4.66 4.22
CA GLU A 161 -6.34 5.76 4.96
C GLU A 161 -5.38 6.29 6.02
N ASP A 162 -5.25 7.61 6.08
CA ASP A 162 -4.66 8.29 7.22
C ASP A 162 -5.75 8.49 8.27
N THR A 163 -5.52 7.99 9.47
CA THR A 163 -6.56 7.94 10.49
C THR A 163 -6.03 8.19 11.90
N SER A 164 -6.93 8.59 12.78
CA SER A 164 -6.63 8.74 14.20
C SER A 164 -7.50 7.79 15.03
N ILE A 165 -6.95 7.31 16.14
CA ILE A 165 -7.68 6.50 17.10
C ILE A 165 -7.79 7.22 18.44
N ASP A 166 -8.78 6.83 19.25
CA ASP A 166 -8.90 7.33 20.61
C ASP A 166 -7.65 6.97 21.44
N LYS A 167 -7.21 7.93 22.26
CA LYS A 167 -6.03 7.76 23.11
C LYS A 167 -6.11 6.55 24.04
N SER A 168 -7.32 6.13 24.42
CA SER A 168 -7.53 4.95 25.26
C SER A 168 -7.22 3.63 24.55
N LEU A 169 -7.23 3.64 23.22
CA LEU A 169 -6.92 2.50 22.35
C LEU A 169 -5.44 2.49 21.92
N ALA A 170 -4.80 3.66 21.95
CA ALA A 170 -3.38 3.84 21.62
C ALA A 170 -2.49 3.53 22.83
N THR A 171 -2.33 2.26 23.19
CA THR A 171 -1.60 1.91 24.41
C THR A 171 -0.09 2.18 24.30
N ASN A 172 0.44 2.28 23.10
CA ASN A 172 1.81 2.72 22.82
C ASN A 172 1.96 4.25 22.73
N GLY A 173 0.85 5.01 22.85
CA GLY A 173 0.81 6.47 22.85
C GLY A 173 0.70 7.13 21.48
N ILE A 174 0.76 6.38 20.37
CA ILE A 174 0.61 6.90 19.01
C ILE A 174 -0.87 6.88 18.64
N THR A 175 -1.42 8.06 18.34
CA THR A 175 -2.85 8.22 18.01
C THR A 175 -3.10 8.55 16.55
N TRP A 176 -2.09 8.97 15.80
CA TRP A 176 -2.16 9.24 14.37
C TRP A 176 -1.40 8.18 13.60
N HIS A 177 -2.02 7.60 12.58
CA HIS A 177 -1.48 6.54 11.75
C HIS A 177 -1.70 6.87 10.29
N GLU A 178 -0.68 6.71 9.48
CA GLU A 178 -0.70 7.00 8.05
C GLU A 178 -0.56 5.71 7.24
N ASP A 179 -1.10 5.74 6.01
CA ASP A 179 -1.08 4.62 5.05
C ASP A 179 -1.70 3.32 5.60
N VAL A 180 -2.67 3.43 6.50
CA VAL A 180 -3.33 2.24 7.10
C VAL A 180 -4.12 1.51 6.04
N THR A 181 -3.85 0.22 5.86
CA THR A 181 -4.56 -0.62 4.89
C THR A 181 -6.00 -0.84 5.32
N LYS A 182 -6.94 -0.41 4.47
CA LYS A 182 -8.38 -0.48 4.67
C LYS A 182 -9.11 -1.26 3.58
N GLY A 183 -8.44 -1.56 2.50
CA GLY A 183 -8.95 -2.40 1.44
C GLY A 183 -7.84 -3.12 0.72
N TYR A 184 -8.12 -4.31 0.24
CA TYR A 184 -7.17 -5.13 -0.48
C TYR A 184 -7.87 -6.03 -1.49
N VAL A 185 -7.28 -6.18 -2.64
CA VAL A 185 -7.61 -7.21 -3.61
C VAL A 185 -6.35 -7.67 -4.31
N ASN A 186 -6.26 -8.96 -4.55
CA ASN A 186 -5.25 -9.58 -5.38
C ASN A 186 -5.94 -10.20 -6.61
N ILE A 187 -5.51 -9.82 -7.80
CA ILE A 187 -6.19 -10.17 -9.05
C ILE A 187 -5.18 -10.78 -9.99
N ASP A 188 -5.56 -11.90 -10.58
CA ASP A 188 -4.86 -12.48 -11.73
C ASP A 188 -5.07 -11.57 -12.95
N ILE A 189 -3.99 -11.07 -13.53
CA ILE A 189 -4.04 -10.13 -14.66
C ILE A 189 -4.68 -10.75 -15.91
N LEU A 190 -4.54 -12.07 -16.10
CA LEU A 190 -5.13 -12.78 -17.24
C LEU A 190 -6.61 -13.03 -17.13
N GLU A 191 -7.13 -13.09 -15.93
CA GLU A 191 -8.55 -13.23 -15.73
C GLU A 191 -9.20 -11.85 -15.89
N ASN A 192 -9.50 -11.44 -17.09
CA ASN A 192 -10.20 -10.21 -17.48
C ASN A 192 -11.46 -9.96 -16.62
N HIS A 193 -11.27 -9.72 -15.32
CA HIS A 193 -12.31 -9.54 -14.35
C HIS A 193 -12.72 -8.08 -14.30
N SER A 194 -13.70 -7.76 -15.11
CA SER A 194 -14.37 -6.46 -15.08
C SER A 194 -15.06 -6.11 -13.76
N ASN A 195 -14.92 -6.89 -12.68
CA ASN A 195 -15.60 -6.67 -11.40
C ASN A 195 -14.83 -7.29 -10.22
N GLY A 196 -13.57 -6.93 -10.02
CA GLY A 196 -12.88 -7.27 -8.78
C GLY A 196 -13.56 -6.57 -7.59
N LYS A 197 -14.05 -7.35 -6.62
CA LYS A 197 -14.56 -6.78 -5.38
C LYS A 197 -13.39 -6.56 -4.43
N ILE A 198 -13.08 -5.30 -4.13
CA ILE A 198 -12.14 -4.97 -3.07
C ILE A 198 -12.76 -5.36 -1.73
N LEU A 199 -12.01 -6.15 -0.96
CA LEU A 199 -12.33 -6.36 0.45
C LEU A 199 -12.06 -5.04 1.17
N THR A 200 -13.03 -4.56 1.92
CA THR A 200 -12.88 -3.35 2.74
C THR A 200 -13.20 -3.66 4.19
N ASP A 201 -12.50 -3.00 5.09
CA ASP A 201 -12.83 -3.00 6.51
C ASP A 201 -14.27 -2.55 6.71
N SER A 202 -15.00 -3.21 7.61
CA SER A 202 -16.38 -2.84 7.96
C SER A 202 -16.51 -1.44 8.55
N ASN A 203 -15.43 -0.89 9.09
CA ASN A 203 -15.36 0.46 9.64
C ASN A 203 -14.84 1.50 8.64
N PHE A 204 -14.35 1.05 7.48
CA PHE A 204 -13.86 1.93 6.43
C PHE A 204 -15.04 2.57 5.69
N ASN A 205 -15.14 3.86 5.80
CA ASN A 205 -16.09 4.64 5.02
C ASN A 205 -15.34 5.41 3.93
N SER A 206 -15.14 4.77 2.80
CA SER A 206 -14.53 5.40 1.62
C SER A 206 -15.34 6.58 1.06
N GLY A 207 -16.56 6.77 1.55
CA GLY A 207 -17.51 7.69 0.93
C GLY A 207 -18.15 7.16 -0.36
N PHE A 208 -17.78 5.94 -0.80
CA PHE A 208 -18.29 5.33 -2.03
C PHE A 208 -19.09 4.05 -1.73
N SER A 209 -20.18 3.85 -2.49
CA SER A 209 -21.02 2.66 -2.37
C SER A 209 -20.42 1.44 -3.05
N ASN A 210 -19.65 1.66 -4.12
CA ASN A 210 -19.02 0.61 -4.91
C ASN A 210 -17.66 1.08 -5.44
N ILE A 211 -16.72 0.13 -5.54
CA ILE A 211 -15.45 0.32 -6.21
C ILE A 211 -15.34 -0.79 -7.26
N SER A 212 -15.14 -0.42 -8.51
CA SER A 212 -14.95 -1.35 -9.63
C SER A 212 -13.53 -1.20 -10.20
N ILE A 213 -12.95 -2.31 -10.62
CA ILE A 213 -11.62 -2.35 -11.20
C ILE A 213 -11.73 -2.97 -12.58
N ILE A 214 -11.10 -2.34 -13.56
CA ILE A 214 -11.00 -2.80 -14.94
C ILE A 214 -9.52 -2.82 -15.29
N PHE A 215 -9.06 -3.94 -15.83
CA PHE A 215 -7.74 -4.07 -16.44
C PHE A 215 -7.87 -3.99 -17.96
N GLU A 216 -7.04 -3.18 -18.60
CA GLU A 216 -6.95 -3.01 -20.06
C GLU A 216 -5.54 -3.32 -20.57
#